data_c9ef9325b75857b35d584a66946bf6fb
#
_entry.id   c9ef9325b75857b35d584a66946bf6fb
#
_cell.length_a   1.000
_cell.length_b   1.000
_cell.length_c   1.000
_cell.angle_alpha   90.00
_cell.angle_beta   90.00
_cell.angle_gamma   90.00
#
_symmetry.space_group_name_H-M   'P 1'
#
loop_
_entity.id
_entity.type
_entity.pdbx_description
1 polymer ?
#
loop_
_entity_poly.entity_id
_entity_poly.type
_entity_poly.pdbx_seq_one_letter_code
_entity_poly.pdbx_strand_id
1 'polypeptide(L)'
;MLKRLIIDGFGQIELNQVAFRRDGRIEAQCALGEDFAEVPAENGMLLAVDNIHRIVKFPVAGEKFPIALNYTAEHMYDERTPGLKNFKLEQNSFLPRLGYLAVGDKFTTNCVCVDDGEYADKEALIAALEADGVIYGGISEIGAIKVSATEPEEGPVLMVVRGTGAGSMPDGQFGIKFQVVAV
;
A
#
# COMPACT_ATOMS: atom_id res chain seq x y z
N MET A 1 -0.65 16.82 8.95
CA MET A 1 0.54 15.92 8.86
C MET A 1 0.05 14.50 8.72
N LEU A 2 0.62 13.73 7.81
CA LEU A 2 0.24 12.32 7.65
C LEU A 2 0.64 11.51 8.88
N LYS A 3 -0.28 10.68 9.36
CA LYS A 3 -0.09 9.79 10.50
C LYS A 3 -0.28 8.35 10.04
N ARG A 4 0.76 7.56 10.14
CA ARG A 4 0.69 6.14 9.84
C ARG A 4 -0.07 5.40 10.94
N LEU A 5 -0.93 4.45 10.55
CA LEU A 5 -1.57 3.58 11.54
C LEU A 5 -0.53 2.68 12.20
N ILE A 6 -0.66 2.52 13.50
CA ILE A 6 0.26 1.67 14.29
C ILE A 6 -0.04 0.20 13.98
N ILE A 7 0.97 -0.50 13.51
CA ILE A 7 0.95 -1.94 13.24
C ILE A 7 2.11 -2.63 13.96
N ASP A 8 2.01 -3.93 14.13
CA ASP A 8 3.12 -4.75 14.64
C ASP A 8 4.04 -5.13 13.47
N GLY A 9 5.23 -4.54 13.41
CA GLY A 9 6.21 -4.75 12.36
C GLY A 9 6.05 -3.83 11.14
N PHE A 10 6.29 -4.36 9.95
CA PHE A 10 6.20 -3.65 8.68
C PHE A 10 4.89 -3.94 7.94
N GLY A 11 4.59 -3.12 6.92
CA GLY A 11 3.41 -3.27 6.09
C GLY A 11 3.34 -4.65 5.41
N GLN A 12 2.16 -5.20 5.40
CA GLN A 12 1.83 -6.49 4.79
C GLN A 12 0.76 -6.29 3.74
N ILE A 13 0.72 -7.21 2.77
CA ILE A 13 -0.30 -7.25 1.74
C ILE A 13 -0.79 -8.66 1.50
N GLU A 14 -2.10 -8.81 1.25
CA GLU A 14 -2.72 -9.98 0.66
C GLU A 14 -3.31 -9.63 -0.70
N LEU A 15 -2.87 -10.32 -1.72
CA LEU A 15 -3.41 -10.20 -3.07
C LEU A 15 -4.66 -11.07 -3.18
N ASN A 16 -5.84 -10.49 -2.91
CA ASN A 16 -7.09 -11.23 -2.91
C ASN A 16 -7.55 -11.59 -4.33
N GLN A 17 -7.57 -10.60 -5.23
CA GLN A 17 -7.95 -10.77 -6.62
C GLN A 17 -7.31 -9.64 -7.43
N VAL A 18 -6.07 -9.83 -7.83
CA VAL A 18 -5.33 -8.86 -8.63
C VAL A 18 -4.93 -9.47 -9.96
N ALA A 19 -5.23 -8.77 -11.03
CA ALA A 19 -4.77 -9.05 -12.37
C ALA A 19 -3.66 -8.11 -12.79
N PHE A 20 -3.48 -7.00 -12.08
CA PHE A 20 -2.69 -5.85 -12.48
C PHE A 20 -3.10 -5.39 -13.90
N ARG A 21 -2.26 -4.73 -14.64
CA ARG A 21 -2.58 -4.45 -16.05
C ARG A 21 -2.73 -5.75 -16.82
N ARG A 22 -3.59 -5.75 -17.84
CA ARG A 22 -3.92 -6.93 -18.67
C ARG A 22 -2.72 -7.69 -19.22
N ASP A 23 -1.60 -7.01 -19.39
CA ASP A 23 -0.35 -7.60 -19.84
C ASP A 23 0.45 -8.29 -18.72
N GLY A 24 -0.08 -8.28 -17.50
CA GLY A 24 0.54 -8.90 -16.33
C GLY A 24 1.91 -8.32 -15.99
N ARG A 25 2.17 -7.07 -16.35
CA ARG A 25 3.49 -6.48 -16.13
C ARG A 25 3.80 -6.30 -14.67
N ILE A 26 4.86 -6.97 -14.29
CA ILE A 26 5.55 -6.77 -13.03
C ILE A 26 6.73 -5.87 -13.32
N GLU A 27 6.83 -4.73 -12.61
CA GLU A 27 8.05 -3.95 -12.62
C GLU A 27 9.03 -4.54 -11.61
N ALA A 28 10.18 -4.96 -12.09
CA ALA A 28 11.22 -5.55 -11.25
C ALA A 28 12.64 -5.17 -11.75
N GLN A 29 12.77 -4.00 -12.40
CA GLN A 29 14.03 -3.52 -12.96
C GLN A 29 14.50 -2.19 -12.36
N CYS A 30 13.64 -1.53 -11.56
CA CYS A 30 13.94 -0.27 -10.92
C CYS A 30 14.38 -0.51 -9.48
N ALA A 31 15.53 0.03 -9.09
CA ALA A 31 16.02 -0.05 -7.72
C ALA A 31 15.32 0.98 -6.82
N LEU A 32 15.34 0.78 -5.52
CA LEU A 32 14.89 1.78 -4.56
C LEU A 32 15.79 3.03 -4.64
N GLY A 33 15.18 4.20 -4.79
CA GLY A 33 15.85 5.49 -4.83
C GLY A 33 16.34 5.97 -3.46
N GLU A 34 16.84 7.21 -3.41
CA GLU A 34 17.39 7.82 -2.19
C GLU A 34 16.35 8.02 -1.08
N ASP A 35 15.07 8.11 -1.40
CA ASP A 35 13.98 8.19 -0.43
C ASP A 35 14.00 7.03 0.58
N PHE A 36 14.59 5.91 0.18
CA PHE A 36 14.68 4.69 0.98
C PHE A 36 16.02 4.52 1.72
N ALA A 37 16.84 5.56 1.80
CA ALA A 37 18.12 5.49 2.52
C ALA A 37 17.94 5.23 4.03
N GLU A 38 16.93 5.85 4.62
CA GLU A 38 16.63 5.75 6.06
C GLU A 38 15.30 5.01 6.37
N VAL A 39 14.46 4.86 5.36
CA VAL A 39 13.12 4.25 5.51
C VAL A 39 12.99 3.10 4.53
N PRO A 40 12.73 1.87 4.97
CA PRO A 40 12.58 0.74 4.05
C PRO A 40 11.29 0.82 3.24
N ALA A 41 11.29 0.21 2.07
CA ALA A 41 10.05 -0.07 1.36
C ALA A 41 9.33 -1.26 1.99
N GLU A 42 8.01 -1.16 2.10
CA GLU A 42 7.16 -2.16 2.73
C GLU A 42 6.09 -2.66 1.76
N ASN A 43 5.63 -3.89 1.97
CA ASN A 43 4.50 -4.41 1.21
C ASN A 43 3.24 -3.56 1.45
N GLY A 44 2.47 -3.34 0.39
CA GLY A 44 1.28 -2.50 0.43
C GLY A 44 1.52 -1.02 0.15
N MET A 45 2.77 -0.58 0.00
CA MET A 45 3.07 0.79 -0.42
C MET A 45 2.68 1.03 -1.88
N LEU A 46 2.15 2.22 -2.16
CA LEU A 46 2.00 2.77 -3.51
C LEU A 46 3.22 3.63 -3.82
N LEU A 47 3.96 3.26 -4.85
CA LEU A 47 5.25 3.86 -5.17
C LEU A 47 5.28 4.37 -6.62
N ALA A 48 5.98 5.46 -6.85
CA ALA A 48 6.20 6.01 -8.19
C ALA A 48 7.40 5.32 -8.86
N VAL A 49 7.23 4.93 -10.13
CA VAL A 49 8.24 4.21 -10.90
C VAL A 49 8.83 5.13 -11.96
N ASP A 50 10.02 5.65 -11.70
CA ASP A 50 10.79 6.44 -12.66
C ASP A 50 11.60 5.53 -13.57
N ASN A 51 11.02 5.20 -14.71
CA ASN A 51 11.67 4.36 -15.72
C ASN A 51 12.82 5.06 -16.45
N ILE A 52 12.93 6.38 -16.36
CA ILE A 52 14.01 7.15 -16.99
C ILE A 52 15.31 6.93 -16.22
N HIS A 53 15.24 7.08 -14.90
CA HIS A 53 16.40 6.89 -14.03
C HIS A 53 16.49 5.47 -13.46
N ARG A 54 15.49 4.62 -13.73
CA ARG A 54 15.37 3.25 -13.24
C ARG A 54 15.35 3.15 -11.72
N ILE A 55 14.63 4.06 -11.09
CA ILE A 55 14.43 4.11 -9.64
C ILE A 55 12.96 4.09 -9.26
N VAL A 56 12.72 3.62 -8.05
CA VAL A 56 11.43 3.68 -7.35
C VAL A 56 11.53 4.71 -6.25
N LYS A 57 10.52 5.57 -6.11
CA LYS A 57 10.49 6.66 -5.14
C LYS A 57 9.11 6.80 -4.50
N PHE A 58 9.02 7.58 -3.43
CA PHE A 58 7.71 7.97 -2.90
C PHE A 58 6.99 8.90 -3.88
N PRO A 59 5.66 8.77 -4.02
CA PRO A 59 4.88 9.70 -4.82
C PRO A 59 4.95 11.12 -4.25
N VAL A 60 4.93 12.11 -5.13
CA VAL A 60 4.83 13.53 -4.76
C VAL A 60 3.55 14.12 -5.34
N ALA A 61 3.10 15.27 -4.82
CA ALA A 61 1.98 16.00 -5.41
C ALA A 61 2.28 16.33 -6.88
N GLY A 62 1.33 16.10 -7.77
CA GLY A 62 1.53 16.24 -9.21
C GLY A 62 2.41 15.17 -9.84
N GLU A 63 2.51 13.99 -9.24
CA GLU A 63 3.35 12.89 -9.73
C GLU A 63 3.00 12.51 -11.17
N LYS A 64 4.02 12.49 -12.04
CA LYS A 64 3.88 12.17 -13.47
C LYS A 64 4.30 10.75 -13.82
N PHE A 65 5.04 10.11 -12.94
CA PHE A 65 5.45 8.73 -13.14
C PHE A 65 4.31 7.77 -12.75
N PRO A 66 4.23 6.62 -13.40
CA PRO A 66 3.21 5.63 -13.07
C PRO A 66 3.36 5.15 -11.62
N ILE A 67 2.23 4.97 -10.96
CA ILE A 67 2.15 4.45 -9.61
C ILE A 67 1.94 2.93 -9.66
N ALA A 68 2.68 2.22 -8.83
CA ALA A 68 2.58 0.78 -8.70
C ALA A 68 2.50 0.34 -7.23
N LEU A 69 1.86 -0.80 -7.00
CA LEU A 69 1.71 -1.42 -5.70
C LEU A 69 2.92 -2.31 -5.39
N ASN A 70 3.56 -2.10 -4.25
CA ASN A 70 4.64 -2.97 -3.78
C ASN A 70 4.09 -4.23 -3.13
N TYR A 71 4.46 -5.40 -3.70
CA TYR A 71 4.13 -6.73 -3.18
C TYR A 71 5.35 -7.68 -3.24
N THR A 72 6.51 -7.16 -2.90
CA THR A 72 7.80 -7.82 -3.08
C THR A 72 7.87 -9.20 -2.42
N ALA A 73 7.24 -9.38 -1.26
CA ALA A 73 7.14 -10.68 -0.60
C ALA A 73 5.67 -11.08 -0.40
N GLU A 74 5.27 -12.17 -1.02
CA GLU A 74 3.95 -12.79 -0.83
C GLU A 74 3.99 -13.85 0.27
N HIS A 75 5.14 -14.52 0.45
CA HIS A 75 5.35 -15.57 1.45
C HIS A 75 6.74 -15.48 2.06
N MET A 76 6.83 -15.79 3.33
CA MET A 76 8.09 -16.04 4.03
C MET A 76 8.27 -17.55 4.19
N TYR A 77 9.28 -18.11 3.52
CA TYR A 77 9.55 -19.53 3.57
C TYR A 77 10.36 -19.98 4.80
N ASP A 78 10.90 -19.04 5.56
CA ASP A 78 11.62 -19.36 6.80
C ASP A 78 10.64 -19.34 7.98
N GLU A 79 10.23 -20.51 8.43
CA GLU A 79 9.36 -20.67 9.59
C GLU A 79 9.97 -20.16 10.91
N ARG A 80 11.27 -19.88 10.93
CA ARG A 80 11.97 -19.29 12.09
C ARG A 80 11.81 -17.78 12.14
N THR A 81 11.44 -17.16 11.05
CA THR A 81 11.20 -15.71 10.97
C THR A 81 9.71 -15.47 11.12
N PRO A 82 9.24 -14.80 12.17
CA PRO A 82 7.82 -14.65 12.43
C PRO A 82 7.15 -13.78 11.36
N GLY A 83 6.63 -14.41 10.33
CA GLY A 83 5.67 -13.90 9.38
C GLY A 83 6.12 -12.71 8.51
N LEU A 84 5.26 -12.35 7.56
CA LEU A 84 5.45 -11.25 6.62
C LEU A 84 5.60 -9.87 7.28
N LYS A 85 5.15 -9.71 8.52
CA LYS A 85 5.29 -8.47 9.28
C LYS A 85 6.74 -8.04 9.54
N ASN A 86 7.71 -8.95 9.40
CA ASN A 86 9.14 -8.64 9.54
C ASN A 86 9.83 -8.39 8.20
N PHE A 87 9.10 -8.53 7.09
CA PHE A 87 9.65 -8.26 5.79
C PHE A 87 9.73 -6.75 5.54
N LYS A 88 10.92 -6.28 5.21
CA LYS A 88 11.20 -4.93 4.71
C LYS A 88 12.23 -5.01 3.60
N LEU A 89 12.17 -4.09 2.67
CA LEU A 89 13.14 -3.97 1.60
C LEU A 89 13.98 -2.72 1.83
N GLU A 90 15.25 -2.92 2.14
CA GLU A 90 16.21 -1.83 2.33
C GLU A 90 16.82 -1.39 0.99
N GLN A 91 17.19 -0.11 0.89
CA GLN A 91 17.93 0.41 -0.24
C GLN A 91 19.17 -0.46 -0.50
N ASN A 92 19.50 -0.68 -1.77
CA ASN A 92 20.64 -1.49 -2.21
C ASN A 92 20.61 -3.00 -1.84
N SER A 93 19.47 -3.51 -1.37
CA SER A 93 19.29 -4.96 -1.18
C SER A 93 18.97 -5.67 -2.49
N PHE A 94 17.72 -5.93 -2.78
CA PHE A 94 17.25 -6.48 -4.06
C PHE A 94 16.11 -5.62 -4.63
N LEU A 95 15.77 -5.84 -5.89
CA LEU A 95 14.80 -5.03 -6.58
C LEU A 95 13.38 -5.31 -6.05
N PRO A 96 12.54 -4.27 -5.86
CA PRO A 96 11.15 -4.45 -5.50
C PRO A 96 10.36 -5.12 -6.64
N ARG A 97 9.35 -5.90 -6.28
CA ARG A 97 8.31 -6.37 -7.21
C ARG A 97 7.11 -5.46 -7.10
N LEU A 98 6.81 -4.78 -8.17
CA LEU A 98 5.75 -3.79 -8.24
C LEU A 98 4.72 -4.20 -9.29
N GLY A 99 3.44 -4.08 -8.95
CA GLY A 99 2.33 -4.34 -9.87
C GLY A 99 1.61 -3.05 -10.23
N TYR A 100 1.44 -2.80 -11.53
CA TYR A 100 0.60 -1.71 -12.01
C TYR A 100 -0.87 -2.11 -11.85
N LEU A 101 -1.59 -1.37 -11.01
CA LEU A 101 -2.98 -1.65 -10.70
C LEU A 101 -3.90 -1.54 -11.93
N ALA A 102 -4.93 -2.34 -11.95
CA ALA A 102 -6.03 -2.29 -12.92
C ALA A 102 -7.36 -2.11 -12.20
N VAL A 103 -8.32 -1.44 -12.84
CA VAL A 103 -9.67 -1.29 -12.31
C VAL A 103 -10.28 -2.68 -12.04
N GLY A 104 -10.79 -2.88 -10.85
CA GLY A 104 -11.34 -4.15 -10.38
C GLY A 104 -10.40 -4.98 -9.51
N ASP A 105 -9.09 -4.67 -9.48
CA ASP A 105 -8.15 -5.34 -8.59
C ASP A 105 -8.56 -5.15 -7.12
N LYS A 106 -8.39 -6.21 -6.32
CA LYS A 106 -8.69 -6.20 -4.88
C LYS A 106 -7.53 -6.78 -4.10
N PHE A 107 -7.17 -6.08 -3.04
CA PHE A 107 -6.12 -6.51 -2.11
C PHE A 107 -6.40 -6.01 -0.70
N THR A 108 -5.79 -6.63 0.29
CA THR A 108 -5.89 -6.24 1.71
C THR A 108 -4.51 -5.85 2.21
N THR A 109 -4.40 -4.71 2.90
CA THR A 109 -3.13 -4.27 3.49
C THR A 109 -3.34 -3.52 4.80
N ASN A 110 -2.34 -3.53 5.66
CA ASN A 110 -2.23 -2.71 6.86
C ASN A 110 -1.26 -1.52 6.69
N CYS A 111 -0.68 -1.36 5.50
CA CYS A 111 0.21 -0.25 5.15
C CYS A 111 -0.60 1.01 4.82
N VAL A 112 -1.18 1.64 5.84
CA VAL A 112 -2.17 2.71 5.72
C VAL A 112 -1.80 3.91 6.55
N CYS A 113 -2.11 5.11 6.06
CA CYS A 113 -1.98 6.37 6.79
C CYS A 113 -3.24 7.23 6.63
N VAL A 114 -3.38 8.21 7.50
CA VAL A 114 -4.50 9.15 7.53
C VAL A 114 -3.97 10.56 7.75
N ASP A 115 -4.75 11.57 7.36
CA ASP A 115 -4.45 12.94 7.77
C ASP A 115 -4.71 13.13 9.26
N ASP A 116 -3.86 13.94 9.88
CA ASP A 116 -3.99 14.28 11.30
C ASP A 116 -5.33 15.01 11.53
N GLY A 117 -6.19 14.40 12.35
CA GLY A 117 -7.51 14.91 12.67
C GLY A 117 -8.67 14.33 11.83
N GLU A 118 -8.43 13.61 10.75
CA GLU A 118 -9.51 12.96 9.98
C GLU A 118 -10.01 11.70 10.72
N TYR A 119 -9.08 10.87 11.18
CA TYR A 119 -9.37 9.74 12.08
C TYR A 119 -8.35 9.78 13.22
N ALA A 120 -8.83 9.93 14.46
CA ALA A 120 -7.95 10.09 15.62
C ALA A 120 -7.05 8.87 15.86
N ASP A 121 -7.59 7.69 15.62
CA ASP A 121 -6.94 6.41 15.81
C ASP A 121 -7.56 5.32 14.90
N LYS A 122 -7.07 4.10 15.05
CA LYS A 122 -7.55 2.92 14.32
C LYS A 122 -9.02 2.63 14.62
N GLU A 123 -9.46 2.81 15.85
CA GLU A 123 -10.83 2.58 16.29
C GLU A 123 -11.80 3.54 15.63
N ALA A 124 -11.43 4.82 15.51
CA ALA A 124 -12.20 5.82 14.77
C ALA A 124 -12.33 5.49 13.28
N LEU A 125 -11.25 5.00 12.66
CA LEU A 125 -11.28 4.53 11.27
C LEU A 125 -12.19 3.30 11.13
N ILE A 126 -12.11 2.32 12.03
CA ILE A 126 -13.00 1.15 12.01
C ILE A 126 -14.46 1.57 12.13
N ALA A 127 -14.78 2.47 13.08
CA ALA A 127 -16.13 2.99 13.25
C ALA A 127 -16.64 3.70 11.98
N ALA A 128 -15.79 4.46 11.32
CA ALA A 128 -16.10 5.10 10.04
C ALA A 128 -16.33 4.09 8.91
N LEU A 129 -15.59 2.97 8.90
CA LEU A 129 -15.78 1.88 7.94
C LEU A 129 -17.11 1.14 8.14
N GLU A 130 -17.59 1.06 9.39
CA GLU A 130 -18.87 0.44 9.74
C GLU A 130 -20.06 1.36 9.47
N ALA A 131 -19.84 2.68 9.44
CA ALA A 131 -20.85 3.65 9.06
C ALA A 131 -21.16 3.60 7.54
N ASP A 132 -22.31 4.20 7.13
CA ASP A 132 -22.76 4.16 5.73
C ASP A 132 -22.02 5.14 4.79
N GLY A 133 -20.79 5.49 5.07
CA GLY A 133 -19.93 6.33 4.23
C GLY A 133 -19.09 5.55 3.22
N VAL A 134 -18.68 6.18 2.13
CA VAL A 134 -17.64 5.69 1.22
C VAL A 134 -16.29 6.21 1.71
N ILE A 135 -15.32 5.33 1.82
CA ILE A 135 -13.95 5.68 2.18
C ILE A 135 -13.04 5.29 1.03
N TYR A 136 -12.19 6.21 0.67
CA TYR A 136 -11.25 6.07 -0.43
C TYR A 136 -9.83 5.84 0.07
N GLY A 137 -9.00 5.27 -0.80
CA GLY A 137 -7.56 5.18 -0.62
C GLY A 137 -6.84 5.81 -1.81
N GLY A 138 -5.72 6.44 -1.57
CA GLY A 138 -4.91 7.08 -2.59
C GLY A 138 -3.43 7.10 -2.24
N ILE A 139 -2.65 7.79 -3.05
CA ILE A 139 -1.21 7.95 -2.83
C ILE A 139 -0.91 8.84 -1.63
N SER A 140 0.27 8.69 -1.07
CA SER A 140 0.83 9.57 -0.06
C SER A 140 2.32 9.76 -0.24
N GLU A 141 2.85 10.85 0.25
CA GLU A 141 4.28 11.19 0.24
C GLU A 141 5.19 10.24 1.07
N ILE A 142 4.59 9.33 1.82
CA ILE A 142 5.29 8.31 2.61
C ILE A 142 5.08 6.89 2.08
N GLY A 143 4.45 6.76 0.90
CA GLY A 143 4.17 5.48 0.25
C GLY A 143 3.01 4.68 0.84
N ALA A 144 2.66 4.82 2.12
CA ALA A 144 1.50 4.16 2.71
C ALA A 144 0.21 4.67 2.05
N ILE A 145 -0.81 3.81 1.92
CA ILE A 145 -2.09 4.21 1.33
C ILE A 145 -2.78 5.22 2.24
N LYS A 146 -3.00 6.43 1.72
CA LYS A 146 -3.74 7.47 2.44
C LYS A 146 -5.23 7.16 2.37
N VAL A 147 -5.86 7.03 3.52
CA VAL A 147 -7.31 6.77 3.64
C VAL A 147 -8.03 8.07 4.00
N SER A 148 -9.11 8.39 3.28
CA SER A 148 -9.88 9.62 3.41
C SER A 148 -11.35 9.40 3.03
N ALA A 149 -12.25 10.22 3.58
CA ALA A 149 -13.63 10.32 3.11
C ALA A 149 -13.74 11.03 1.75
N THR A 150 -12.71 11.76 1.34
CA THR A 150 -12.65 12.47 0.07
C THR A 150 -11.95 11.63 -0.99
N GLU A 151 -12.52 11.60 -2.20
CA GLU A 151 -11.91 10.92 -3.34
C GLU A 151 -10.59 11.59 -3.73
N PRO A 152 -9.51 10.81 -3.93
CA PRO A 152 -8.23 11.34 -4.39
C PRO A 152 -8.34 12.00 -5.77
N GLU A 153 -7.68 13.16 -5.93
CA GLU A 153 -7.62 13.87 -7.21
C GLU A 153 -6.49 13.35 -8.12
N GLU A 154 -5.52 12.63 -7.57
CA GLU A 154 -4.32 12.16 -8.27
C GLU A 154 -4.00 10.70 -7.97
N GLY A 155 -3.44 10.02 -8.97
CA GLY A 155 -3.03 8.63 -8.87
C GLY A 155 -4.19 7.64 -8.89
N PRO A 156 -3.96 6.38 -8.50
CA PRO A 156 -5.01 5.37 -8.44
C PRO A 156 -6.02 5.69 -7.34
N VAL A 157 -7.30 5.59 -7.67
CA VAL A 157 -8.39 5.71 -6.72
C VAL A 157 -8.78 4.32 -6.24
N LEU A 158 -8.65 4.12 -4.95
CA LEU A 158 -9.06 2.91 -4.26
C LEU A 158 -10.33 3.18 -3.48
N MET A 159 -11.19 2.19 -3.39
CA MET A 159 -12.38 2.24 -2.54
C MET A 159 -12.28 1.14 -1.49
N VAL A 160 -12.58 1.48 -0.24
CA VAL A 160 -12.61 0.47 0.83
C VAL A 160 -13.80 -0.45 0.61
N VAL A 161 -13.53 -1.75 0.59
CA VAL A 161 -14.56 -2.79 0.53
C VAL A 161 -14.97 -3.14 1.94
N ARG A 162 -16.26 -3.01 2.26
CA ARG A 162 -16.81 -3.33 3.59
C ARG A 162 -16.66 -4.81 3.94
N GLY A 163 -16.65 -5.09 5.24
CA GLY A 163 -16.51 -6.45 5.77
C GLY A 163 -15.07 -6.82 6.19
N THR A 164 -14.15 -5.87 6.13
CA THR A 164 -12.81 -6.03 6.68
C THR A 164 -12.83 -5.63 8.16
N GLY A 165 -12.70 -6.60 9.02
CA GLY A 165 -12.64 -6.39 10.47
C GLY A 165 -11.23 -6.56 11.02
N ALA A 166 -11.11 -6.48 12.35
CA ALA A 166 -9.92 -6.91 13.07
C ALA A 166 -9.59 -8.37 12.69
N GLY A 167 -8.33 -8.67 12.43
CA GLY A 167 -7.90 -10.02 12.06
C GLY A 167 -7.98 -10.34 10.57
N SER A 168 -8.12 -9.34 9.70
CA SER A 168 -8.15 -9.54 8.26
C SER A 168 -6.79 -9.88 7.62
N MET A 169 -5.69 -9.67 8.33
CA MET A 169 -4.36 -10.11 7.91
C MET A 169 -4.04 -11.51 8.46
N PRO A 170 -3.16 -12.30 7.78
CA PRO A 170 -2.86 -13.68 8.16
C PRO A 170 -2.35 -13.87 9.59
N ASP A 171 -1.68 -12.86 10.14
CA ASP A 171 -1.16 -12.85 11.51
C ASP A 171 -2.16 -12.31 12.56
N GLY A 172 -3.42 -12.10 12.15
CA GLY A 172 -4.48 -11.60 13.01
C GLY A 172 -4.50 -10.08 13.19
N GLN A 173 -3.63 -9.34 12.52
CA GLN A 173 -3.66 -7.90 12.53
C GLN A 173 -4.85 -7.34 11.71
N PHE A 174 -5.17 -6.09 11.98
CA PHE A 174 -6.12 -5.34 11.20
C PHE A 174 -5.54 -5.00 9.81
N GLY A 175 -6.33 -5.22 8.77
CA GLY A 175 -6.03 -4.78 7.42
C GLY A 175 -7.28 -4.21 6.76
N ILE A 176 -7.09 -3.33 5.80
CA ILE A 176 -8.14 -2.73 4.99
C ILE A 176 -8.14 -3.37 3.62
N LYS A 177 -9.31 -3.83 3.19
CA LYS A 177 -9.51 -4.36 1.85
C LYS A 177 -9.91 -3.24 0.91
N PHE A 178 -9.11 -3.06 -0.12
CA PHE A 178 -9.34 -2.08 -1.18
C PHE A 178 -9.79 -2.74 -2.48
N GLN A 179 -10.58 -2.00 -3.25
CA GLN A 179 -10.84 -2.26 -4.67
C GLN A 179 -10.39 -1.06 -5.47
N VAL A 180 -9.65 -1.29 -6.54
CA VAL A 180 -9.26 -0.25 -7.49
C VAL A 180 -10.47 0.17 -8.32
N VAL A 181 -10.82 1.46 -8.31
CA VAL A 181 -11.97 2.01 -9.05
C VAL A 181 -11.55 2.94 -10.20
N ALA A 182 -10.36 3.55 -10.10
CA ALA A 182 -9.73 4.31 -11.17
C ALA A 182 -8.20 4.20 -11.11
N VAL A 183 -7.52 4.42 -12.24
CA VAL A 183 -6.05 4.43 -12.38
C VAL A 183 -5.59 5.46 -13.39
#